data_7fdda75d39c96b9537154f1b9b0d8d48
#
_entry.id   7fdda75d39c96b9537154f1b9b0d8d48
#
_cell.length_a   1.000
_cell.length_b   1.000
_cell.length_c   1.000
_cell.angle_alpha   90.00
_cell.angle_beta   90.00
_cell.angle_gamma   90.00
#
_symmetry.space_group_name_H-M   'P 1'
#
loop_
_entity.id
_entity.type
_entity.pdbx_description
1 polymer ?
#
loop_
_entity_poly.entity_id
_entity_poly.type
_entity_poly.pdbx_seq_one_letter_code
_entity_poly.pdbx_strand_id
1 'polypeptide(L)'
;SLLGFRAEVEKKVADGAVVDAIWEVSVGNMGRITYVFEVQTCGSIDSLLLNLMKAKNNPSVQGIVAVSDAKQLEKIKKEASSLKGIRDELKFWDYNDVLKVFDALSNAYESINSLGTCSIWTFLT
;
A
#
# COMPACT_ATOMS: atom_id res chain seq x y z
N SER A 1 8.37 5.17 10.30
CA SER A 1 8.22 4.00 9.44
C SER A 1 9.25 2.93 9.77
N LEU A 2 8.88 1.68 9.54
CA LEU A 2 9.75 0.54 9.76
C LEU A 2 10.42 0.12 8.45
N LEU A 3 11.61 -0.50 8.55
CA LEU A 3 12.31 -1.10 7.41
C LEU A 3 12.68 -0.11 6.30
N GLY A 4 12.80 1.17 6.63
CA GLY A 4 13.17 2.20 5.66
C GLY A 4 12.04 2.65 4.73
N PHE A 5 10.83 2.16 4.93
CA PHE A 5 9.66 2.62 4.19
C PHE A 5 9.05 3.84 4.86
N ARG A 6 8.66 4.79 4.05
CA ARG A 6 7.86 5.92 4.48
C ARG A 6 6.40 5.65 4.14
N ALA A 7 5.51 5.77 5.12
CA ALA A 7 4.08 5.55 4.92
C ALA A 7 3.30 6.84 5.16
N GLU A 8 2.33 7.12 4.30
CA GLU A 8 1.42 8.25 4.44
C GLU A 8 -0.01 7.78 4.15
N VAL A 9 -0.99 8.41 4.79
CA VAL A 9 -2.41 8.13 4.57
C VAL A 9 -3.08 9.29 3.86
N GLU A 10 -4.15 9.00 3.13
CA GLU A 10 -4.95 9.98 2.40
C GLU A 10 -4.10 10.91 1.53
N LYS A 11 -3.26 10.30 0.70
CA LYS A 11 -2.29 11.03 -0.13
C LYS A 11 -2.82 11.26 -1.54
N LYS A 12 -2.73 12.50 -2.00
CA LYS A 12 -2.93 12.79 -3.42
C LYS A 12 -1.69 12.35 -4.20
N VAL A 13 -1.85 11.41 -5.12
CA VAL A 13 -0.74 10.84 -5.90
C VAL A 13 -0.79 11.25 -7.38
N ALA A 14 -1.95 11.70 -7.85
CA ALA A 14 -2.13 12.19 -9.21
C ALA A 14 -3.38 13.08 -9.23
N ASP A 15 -3.61 13.76 -10.34
CA ASP A 15 -4.82 14.57 -10.49
C ASP A 15 -6.07 13.70 -10.37
N GLY A 16 -6.94 14.08 -9.45
CA GLY A 16 -8.18 13.35 -9.19
C GLY A 16 -8.00 12.03 -8.45
N ALA A 17 -6.82 11.74 -7.93
CA ALA A 17 -6.55 10.49 -7.22
C ALA A 17 -5.97 10.76 -5.83
N VAL A 18 -6.83 10.66 -4.81
CA VAL A 18 -6.44 10.62 -3.41
C VAL A 18 -6.60 9.18 -2.97
N VAL A 19 -5.51 8.56 -2.53
CA VAL A 19 -5.49 7.16 -2.13
C VAL A 19 -5.43 7.01 -0.61
N ASP A 20 -5.88 5.87 -0.11
CA ASP A 20 -5.98 5.63 1.34
C ASP A 20 -4.61 5.59 2.00
N ALA A 21 -3.64 4.98 1.37
CA ALA A 21 -2.29 4.91 1.91
C ALA A 21 -1.26 4.74 0.81
N ILE A 22 -0.03 5.14 1.10
CA ILE A 22 1.12 4.88 0.25
C ILE A 22 2.27 4.37 1.10
N TRP A 23 3.14 3.59 0.47
CA TRP A 23 4.48 3.30 0.96
C TRP A 23 5.47 3.84 -0.06
N GLU A 24 6.43 4.61 0.44
CA GLU A 24 7.51 5.15 -0.38
C GLU A 24 8.85 4.62 0.10
N VAL A 25 9.73 4.34 -0.85
CA VAL A 25 11.12 4.02 -0.56
C VAL A 25 12.01 4.79 -1.53
N SER A 26 13.10 5.36 -1.01
CA SER A 26 14.11 6.00 -1.83
C SER A 26 15.11 4.95 -2.28
N VAL A 27 15.45 4.96 -3.57
CA VAL A 27 16.40 4.01 -4.16
C VAL A 27 17.61 4.78 -4.65
N GLY A 28 18.59 4.95 -3.76
CA GLY A 28 19.83 5.67 -4.06
C GLY A 28 19.56 7.05 -4.66
N ASN A 29 20.17 7.32 -5.81
CA ASN A 29 19.96 8.55 -6.57
C ASN A 29 18.89 8.39 -7.65
N MET A 30 18.23 7.24 -7.71
CA MET A 30 17.27 6.94 -8.77
C MET A 30 15.86 7.45 -8.51
N GLY A 31 15.63 8.07 -7.34
CA GLY A 31 14.34 8.63 -6.99
C GLY A 31 13.56 7.75 -6.02
N ARG A 32 12.25 7.86 -6.08
CA ARG A 32 11.33 7.18 -5.16
C ARG A 32 10.51 6.14 -5.88
N ILE A 33 10.29 5.04 -5.19
CA ILE A 33 9.32 4.02 -5.60
C ILE A 33 8.12 4.13 -4.66
N THR A 34 6.94 4.21 -5.22
CA THR A 34 5.70 4.35 -4.46
C THR A 34 4.78 3.17 -4.70
N TYR A 35 4.28 2.59 -3.63
CA TYR A 35 3.20 1.60 -3.66
C TYR A 35 1.94 2.26 -3.11
N VAL A 36 0.85 2.11 -3.82
CA VAL A 36 -0.44 2.73 -3.51
C VAL A 36 -1.42 1.68 -3.03
N PHE A 37 -2.10 1.97 -1.94
CA PHE A 37 -3.06 1.07 -1.30
C PHE A 37 -4.43 1.72 -1.23
N GLU A 38 -5.44 1.01 -1.69
CA GLU A 38 -6.85 1.35 -1.48
C GLU A 38 -7.52 0.29 -0.65
N VAL A 39 -8.21 0.70 0.40
CA VAL A 39 -8.89 -0.19 1.33
C VAL A 39 -10.39 -0.17 1.03
N GLN A 40 -10.93 -1.32 0.72
CA GLN A 40 -12.36 -1.46 0.43
C GLN A 40 -13.09 -2.07 1.61
N THR A 41 -13.79 -1.25 2.37
CA THR A 41 -14.64 -1.71 3.47
C THR A 41 -16.11 -1.62 3.10
N CYS A 42 -16.46 -0.58 2.33
CA CYS A 42 -17.80 -0.35 1.81
C CYS A 42 -17.67 0.54 0.58
N GLY A 43 -18.77 0.75 -0.11
CA GLY A 43 -18.79 1.62 -1.27
C GLY A 43 -18.56 0.87 -2.58
N SER A 44 -18.18 1.61 -3.60
CA SER A 44 -18.13 1.11 -4.97
C SER A 44 -16.76 0.55 -5.32
N ILE A 45 -16.74 -0.68 -5.85
CA ILE A 45 -15.54 -1.29 -6.41
C ILE A 45 -15.06 -0.49 -7.62
N ASP A 46 -15.98 0.04 -8.42
CA ASP A 46 -15.63 0.88 -9.57
C ASP A 46 -14.84 2.12 -9.15
N SER A 47 -15.23 2.75 -8.05
CA SER A 47 -14.51 3.92 -7.52
C SER A 47 -13.11 3.55 -7.05
N LEU A 48 -12.96 2.40 -6.41
CA LEU A 48 -11.66 1.89 -5.99
C LEU A 48 -10.75 1.66 -7.19
N LEU A 49 -11.23 0.96 -8.20
CA LEU A 49 -10.46 0.65 -9.40
C LEU A 49 -10.11 1.92 -10.17
N LEU A 50 -11.04 2.85 -10.31
CA LEU A 50 -10.79 4.11 -10.97
C LEU A 50 -9.71 4.93 -10.27
N ASN A 51 -9.75 4.96 -8.95
CA ASN A 51 -8.77 5.69 -8.17
C ASN A 51 -7.37 5.10 -8.32
N LEU A 52 -7.25 3.78 -8.31
CA LEU A 52 -5.99 3.09 -8.55
C LEU A 52 -5.48 3.30 -9.98
N MET A 53 -6.37 3.29 -10.97
CA MET A 53 -6.00 3.59 -12.34
C MET A 53 -5.45 5.01 -12.49
N LYS A 54 -6.09 5.98 -11.84
CA LYS A 54 -5.61 7.37 -11.84
C LYS A 54 -4.27 7.50 -11.15
N ALA A 55 -4.06 6.77 -10.07
CA ALA A 55 -2.78 6.80 -9.33
C ALA A 55 -1.61 6.37 -10.21
N LYS A 56 -1.84 5.47 -11.15
CA LYS A 56 -0.79 5.01 -12.09
C LYS A 56 -0.29 6.11 -13.03
N ASN A 57 -0.98 7.23 -13.13
CA ASN A 57 -0.51 8.36 -13.91
C ASN A 57 0.73 9.03 -13.27
N ASN A 58 1.00 8.73 -12.01
CA ASN A 58 2.23 9.15 -11.37
C ASN A 58 3.35 8.17 -11.72
N PRO A 59 4.43 8.62 -12.42
CA PRO A 59 5.51 7.71 -12.84
C PRO A 59 6.23 6.99 -11.70
N SER A 60 6.22 7.54 -10.49
CA SER A 60 6.83 6.89 -9.33
C SER A 60 6.00 5.75 -8.76
N VAL A 61 4.75 5.60 -9.16
CA VAL A 61 3.89 4.51 -8.69
C VAL A 61 4.29 3.23 -9.40
N GLN A 62 4.88 2.30 -8.65
CA GLN A 62 5.36 1.00 -9.14
C GLN A 62 4.42 -0.14 -8.80
N GLY A 63 3.54 0.06 -7.83
CA GLY A 63 2.59 -0.97 -7.45
C GLY A 63 1.29 -0.38 -6.97
N ILE A 64 0.21 -1.06 -7.29
CA ILE A 64 -1.14 -0.72 -6.83
C ILE A 64 -1.71 -1.95 -6.12
N VAL A 65 -2.30 -1.74 -4.97
CA VAL A 65 -2.76 -2.82 -4.10
C VAL A 65 -4.17 -2.52 -3.61
N ALA A 66 -5.07 -3.46 -3.80
CA ALA A 66 -6.40 -3.43 -3.20
C ALA A 66 -6.39 -4.26 -1.92
N VAL A 67 -6.87 -3.66 -0.84
CA VAL A 67 -6.93 -4.30 0.48
C VAL A 67 -8.40 -4.45 0.87
N SER A 68 -8.82 -5.65 1.16
CA SER A 68 -10.18 -5.91 1.60
C SER A 68 -10.28 -7.30 2.24
N ASP A 69 -11.49 -7.69 2.63
CA ASP A 69 -11.72 -9.08 3.04
C ASP A 69 -11.73 -10.01 1.82
N ALA A 70 -11.61 -11.31 2.07
CA ALA A 70 -11.51 -12.31 1.00
C ALA A 70 -12.68 -12.28 0.03
N LYS A 71 -13.89 -12.06 0.54
CA LYS A 71 -15.10 -12.02 -0.29
C LYS A 71 -15.11 -10.83 -1.23
N GLN A 72 -14.76 -9.66 -0.72
CA GLN A 72 -14.67 -8.44 -1.53
C GLN A 72 -13.53 -8.52 -2.54
N LEU A 73 -12.40 -9.10 -2.15
CA LEU A 73 -11.27 -9.27 -3.06
C LEU A 73 -11.64 -10.12 -4.27
N GLU A 74 -12.45 -11.15 -4.11
CA GLU A 74 -12.92 -11.95 -5.23
C GLU A 74 -13.76 -11.12 -6.21
N LYS A 75 -14.60 -10.24 -5.70
CA LYS A 75 -15.39 -9.32 -6.53
C LYS A 75 -14.49 -8.31 -7.26
N ILE A 76 -13.51 -7.77 -6.55
CA ILE A 76 -12.56 -6.82 -7.14
C ILE A 76 -11.75 -7.49 -8.25
N LYS A 77 -11.27 -8.70 -8.02
CA LYS A 77 -10.54 -9.47 -9.03
C LYS A 77 -11.36 -9.70 -10.29
N LYS A 78 -12.62 -10.06 -10.11
CA LYS A 78 -13.53 -10.30 -11.22
C LYS A 78 -13.74 -9.05 -12.07
N GLU A 79 -13.97 -7.91 -11.43
CA GLU A 79 -14.15 -6.64 -12.16
C GLU A 79 -12.84 -6.16 -12.78
N ALA A 80 -11.73 -6.29 -12.09
CA ALA A 80 -10.43 -5.88 -12.60
C ALA A 80 -9.98 -6.71 -13.81
N SER A 81 -10.42 -7.96 -13.91
CA SER A 81 -10.02 -8.86 -14.98
C SER A 81 -10.44 -8.36 -16.38
N SER A 82 -11.46 -7.51 -16.45
CA SER A 82 -11.92 -6.91 -17.71
C SER A 82 -11.23 -5.59 -18.03
N LEU A 83 -10.37 -5.08 -17.15
CA LEU A 83 -9.70 -3.79 -17.31
C LEU A 83 -8.24 -3.98 -17.69
N LYS A 84 -7.92 -3.85 -18.96
CA LYS A 84 -6.58 -4.10 -19.51
C LYS A 84 -5.48 -3.28 -18.83
N GLY A 85 -5.77 -2.06 -18.42
CA GLY A 85 -4.77 -1.17 -17.84
C GLY A 85 -4.37 -1.51 -16.41
N ILE A 86 -5.09 -2.40 -15.76
CA ILE A 86 -4.91 -2.62 -14.33
C ILE A 86 -4.81 -4.11 -13.95
N ARG A 87 -5.44 -5.01 -14.73
CA ARG A 87 -5.60 -6.42 -14.33
C ARG A 87 -4.29 -7.15 -14.04
N ASP A 88 -3.23 -6.84 -14.80
CA ASP A 88 -1.94 -7.53 -14.69
C ASP A 88 -1.03 -6.90 -13.63
N GLU A 89 -1.35 -5.71 -13.18
CA GLU A 89 -0.55 -4.95 -12.23
C GLU A 89 -1.17 -4.86 -10.85
N LEU A 90 -2.49 -4.99 -10.75
CA LEU A 90 -3.20 -4.90 -9.50
C LEU A 90 -2.90 -6.11 -8.61
N LYS A 91 -2.42 -5.84 -7.41
CA LYS A 91 -2.18 -6.85 -6.39
C LYS A 91 -3.29 -6.78 -5.35
N PHE A 92 -3.48 -7.89 -4.66
CA PHE A 92 -4.55 -8.03 -3.69
C PHE A 92 -3.97 -8.46 -2.36
N TRP A 93 -4.41 -7.81 -1.28
CA TRP A 93 -3.93 -8.12 0.04
C TRP A 93 -5.12 -8.28 0.98
N ASP A 94 -5.25 -9.47 1.55
CA ASP A 94 -6.31 -9.75 2.49
C ASP A 94 -6.11 -8.92 3.76
N TYR A 95 -7.20 -8.33 4.23
CA TYR A 95 -7.20 -7.50 5.42
C TYR A 95 -6.59 -8.20 6.63
N ASN A 96 -6.90 -9.49 6.81
CA ASN A 96 -6.34 -10.27 7.92
C ASN A 96 -4.82 -10.43 7.80
N ASP A 97 -4.30 -10.56 6.59
CA ASP A 97 -2.85 -10.64 6.38
C ASP A 97 -2.16 -9.31 6.67
N VAL A 98 -2.80 -8.20 6.36
CA VAL A 98 -2.30 -6.87 6.74
C VAL A 98 -2.18 -6.76 8.25
N LEU A 99 -3.20 -7.21 8.99
CA LEU A 99 -3.18 -7.20 10.46
C LEU A 99 -2.06 -8.09 11.01
N LYS A 100 -1.84 -9.26 10.42
CA LYS A 100 -0.75 -10.16 10.83
C LYS A 100 0.62 -9.52 10.63
N VAL A 101 0.81 -8.85 9.50
CA VAL A 101 2.06 -8.13 9.22
C VAL A 101 2.26 -7.02 10.25
N PHE A 102 1.21 -6.26 10.52
CA PHE A 102 1.25 -5.21 11.53
C PHE A 102 1.67 -5.74 12.90
N ASP A 103 1.06 -6.85 13.32
CA ASP A 103 1.39 -7.47 14.61
C ASP A 103 2.83 -7.97 14.64
N ALA A 104 3.29 -8.60 13.57
CA ALA A 104 4.67 -9.07 13.47
C ALA A 104 5.68 -7.92 13.54
N LEU A 105 5.41 -6.82 12.85
CA LEU A 105 6.27 -5.63 12.89
C LEU A 105 6.26 -4.97 14.25
N SER A 106 5.09 -4.89 14.91
CA SER A 106 4.97 -4.33 16.25
C SER A 106 5.76 -5.14 17.27
N ASN A 107 5.69 -6.48 17.19
CA ASN A 107 6.44 -7.37 18.06
C ASN A 107 7.95 -7.22 17.84
N ALA A 108 8.39 -7.12 16.60
CA ALA A 108 9.80 -6.88 16.28
C ALA A 108 10.26 -5.54 16.83
N TYR A 109 9.42 -4.51 16.69
CA TYR A 109 9.70 -3.18 17.23
C TYR A 109 9.93 -3.24 18.75
N GLU A 110 9.03 -3.89 19.48
CA GLU A 110 9.12 -4.01 20.93
C GLU A 110 10.40 -4.77 21.34
N SER A 111 10.72 -5.85 20.64
CA SER A 111 11.90 -6.64 20.90
C SER A 111 13.20 -5.83 20.73
N ILE A 112 13.27 -5.03 19.66
CA ILE A 112 14.43 -4.17 19.41
C ILE A 112 14.51 -3.07 20.47
N ASN A 113 13.36 -2.47 20.80
CA ASN A 113 13.31 -1.38 21.78
C ASN A 113 13.71 -1.85 23.18
N SER A 114 13.40 -3.11 23.53
CA SER A 114 13.76 -3.67 24.84
C SER A 114 15.27 -3.79 25.05
N LEU A 115 16.05 -3.74 23.97
CA LEU A 115 17.51 -3.76 24.05
C LEU A 115 18.11 -2.39 24.40
N GLY A 116 17.27 -1.36 24.55
CA GLY A 116 17.73 -0.01 24.82
C GLY A 116 18.45 0.64 23.66
N THR A 117 18.18 0.21 22.44
CA THR A 117 18.88 0.65 21.24
C THR A 117 18.03 1.61 20.41
N CYS A 118 17.60 2.71 21.01
CA CYS A 118 16.80 3.73 20.31
C CYS A 118 17.46 4.21 19.02
N SER A 119 18.79 4.23 18.97
CA SER A 119 19.54 4.64 17.79
C SER A 119 19.34 3.72 16.59
N ILE A 120 19.00 2.45 16.81
CA ILE A 120 18.70 1.50 15.72
C ILE A 120 17.45 1.94 14.96
N TRP A 121 16.48 2.48 15.66
CA TRP A 121 15.26 2.98 15.05
C TRP A 121 15.51 4.13 14.10
N THR A 122 16.51 4.95 14.37
CA THR A 122 16.92 6.04 13.49
C THR A 122 17.33 5.50 12.12
N PHE A 123 17.94 4.32 12.06
CA PHE A 123 18.31 3.68 10.80
C PHE A 123 17.15 3.00 10.10
N LEU A 124 16.17 2.48 10.85
CA LEU A 124 15.05 1.72 10.30
C LEU A 124 13.88 2.63 9.87
N THR A 125 13.85 3.81 10.36
CA THR A 125 12.82 4.81 10.05
C THR A 125 13.40 5.97 9.26
#